data_373ca665724d8d00859d011bfa570100
#
_entry.id   373ca665724d8d00859d011bfa570100
#
_cell.length_a   1.000
_cell.length_b   1.000
_cell.length_c   1.000
_cell.angle_alpha   90.00
_cell.angle_beta   90.00
_cell.angle_gamma   90.00
#
_symmetry.space_group_name_H-M   'P 1'
#
loop_
_entity.id
_entity.type
_entity.pdbx_description
1 polymer ?
#
loop_
_entity_poly.entity_id
_entity_poly.type
_entity_poly.pdbx_seq_one_letter_code
_entity_poly.pdbx_strand_id
1 'polypeptide(L)'
;RLTVGHLQEIAEVFFEGASLVGPASPLRRSRLVDVAEGNPFAARPVVVASTVMWALTGDVHQDPDLPPSTQLMLAKEGEGVHFSILVSGPDPTRRRDLALAWLPLRASLVVKDPSTTDHWSACIREATIANSNLLIELEEGLSEEGIRALSDAVHLPMAILSEAPLDIDSIPTRSWTELTTTNQMASSEEVRDAIEQEIENPLTFDQLRRLKATIPLVDGDVPQAFRRLADQRLFTFGTRISPERSWEDLIIPDLQLTELRDLANRFRYSEHVRQNSKAGRFVPAGILALLAGVSGTGKTLAAEVLAHDLNLELVKIDLSALVSKYIGETEKNLDQVFEAAALGGALLLFDEGDAIFGQRSAVNDARDRYANMEVSYLLQRVETFSGFVLITTNLAGNVDDAFRRRLQIMIELPEPDQTARRAIWSLHLGENECAPEVDLDELAKLELTGGQIRNVAVSAAILAAATASLIELDDIQLALKRELRQQGRLADSLRL
;
A
#
# COMPACT_ATOMS: atom_id res chain seq x y z
N ARG A 1 -20.80 -13.71 -49.47
CA ARG A 1 -21.05 -13.60 -48.01
C ARG A 1 -21.78 -14.85 -47.57
N LEU A 2 -21.25 -15.59 -46.60
CA LEU A 2 -21.90 -16.74 -46.01
C LEU A 2 -23.09 -16.28 -45.18
N THR A 3 -24.25 -16.90 -45.35
CA THR A 3 -25.45 -16.59 -44.55
C THR A 3 -25.80 -17.77 -43.64
N VAL A 4 -26.66 -17.53 -42.65
CA VAL A 4 -27.21 -18.57 -41.80
C VAL A 4 -27.86 -19.69 -42.61
N GLY A 5 -28.59 -19.35 -43.64
CA GLY A 5 -29.23 -20.34 -44.55
C GLY A 5 -28.22 -21.24 -45.23
N HIS A 6 -27.12 -20.69 -45.74
CA HIS A 6 -26.07 -21.51 -46.36
C HIS A 6 -25.40 -22.48 -45.36
N LEU A 7 -25.20 -22.02 -44.12
CA LEU A 7 -24.63 -22.89 -43.07
C LEU A 7 -25.62 -23.95 -42.58
N GLN A 8 -26.92 -23.65 -42.59
CA GLN A 8 -27.94 -24.64 -42.27
C GLN A 8 -28.02 -25.74 -43.34
N GLU A 9 -27.97 -25.38 -44.64
CA GLU A 9 -27.92 -26.35 -45.76
C GLU A 9 -26.65 -27.25 -45.65
N ILE A 10 -25.51 -26.67 -45.31
CA ILE A 10 -24.27 -27.44 -45.05
C ILE A 10 -24.44 -28.35 -43.86
N ALA A 11 -25.03 -27.88 -42.78
CA ALA A 11 -25.25 -28.66 -41.57
C ALA A 11 -26.18 -29.84 -41.79
N GLU A 12 -27.25 -29.67 -42.58
CA GLU A 12 -28.18 -30.74 -42.92
C GLU A 12 -27.49 -31.84 -43.71
N VAL A 13 -26.53 -31.50 -44.59
CA VAL A 13 -25.80 -32.46 -45.43
C VAL A 13 -24.69 -33.19 -44.68
N PHE A 14 -23.96 -32.50 -43.79
CA PHE A 14 -22.75 -33.03 -43.19
C PHE A 14 -22.85 -33.32 -41.70
N PHE A 15 -23.83 -32.77 -40.98
CA PHE A 15 -23.93 -32.79 -39.52
C PHE A 15 -25.30 -33.21 -38.97
N GLU A 16 -26.09 -33.97 -39.75
CA GLU A 16 -27.39 -34.54 -39.36
C GLU A 16 -28.33 -33.51 -38.70
N GLY A 17 -28.43 -32.30 -39.28
CA GLY A 17 -29.39 -31.28 -38.86
C GLY A 17 -28.99 -30.46 -37.65
N ALA A 18 -27.77 -30.54 -37.14
CA ALA A 18 -27.29 -29.71 -36.05
C ALA A 18 -27.21 -28.23 -36.48
N SER A 19 -27.79 -27.33 -35.69
CA SER A 19 -27.69 -25.89 -35.97
C SER A 19 -26.29 -25.38 -35.67
N LEU A 20 -25.51 -25.06 -36.69
CA LEU A 20 -24.15 -24.52 -36.55
C LEU A 20 -24.09 -23.10 -36.03
N VAL A 21 -25.15 -22.30 -36.23
CA VAL A 21 -25.19 -20.87 -35.94
C VAL A 21 -26.44 -20.42 -35.17
N GLY A 22 -27.19 -21.33 -34.61
CA GLY A 22 -28.28 -21.03 -33.68
C GLY A 22 -27.77 -20.38 -32.40
N PRO A 23 -28.64 -19.71 -31.62
CA PRO A 23 -28.21 -19.04 -30.36
C PRO A 23 -27.49 -19.96 -29.40
N ALA A 24 -27.82 -21.23 -29.38
CA ALA A 24 -27.21 -22.24 -28.53
C ALA A 24 -26.05 -23.01 -29.17
N SER A 25 -25.64 -22.65 -30.42
CA SER A 25 -24.56 -23.37 -31.10
C SER A 25 -23.21 -23.12 -30.43
N PRO A 26 -22.31 -24.12 -30.41
CA PRO A 26 -20.96 -23.97 -29.87
C PRO A 26 -20.19 -22.78 -30.47
N LEU A 27 -20.30 -22.58 -31.80
CA LEU A 27 -19.58 -21.51 -32.50
C LEU A 27 -20.01 -20.10 -32.02
N ARG A 28 -21.31 -19.88 -31.77
CA ARG A 28 -21.79 -18.61 -31.23
C ARG A 28 -21.49 -18.44 -29.75
N ARG A 29 -21.65 -19.48 -28.94
CA ARG A 29 -21.33 -19.45 -27.53
C ARG A 29 -19.84 -19.19 -27.28
N SER A 30 -18.99 -19.70 -28.17
CA SER A 30 -17.53 -19.47 -28.13
C SER A 30 -17.13 -18.12 -28.72
N ARG A 31 -18.07 -17.31 -29.17
CA ARG A 31 -17.79 -16.01 -29.83
C ARG A 31 -16.89 -16.11 -31.07
N LEU A 32 -16.78 -17.31 -31.66
CA LEU A 32 -16.01 -17.52 -32.88
C LEU A 32 -16.75 -16.98 -34.11
N VAL A 33 -18.07 -17.01 -34.05
CA VAL A 33 -18.96 -16.56 -35.12
C VAL A 33 -20.08 -15.72 -34.55
N ASP A 34 -20.39 -14.63 -35.24
CA ASP A 34 -21.54 -13.79 -34.91
C ASP A 34 -22.53 -13.74 -36.09
N VAL A 35 -23.78 -13.42 -35.79
CA VAL A 35 -24.85 -13.34 -36.78
C VAL A 35 -25.41 -11.92 -36.78
N ALA A 36 -25.22 -11.20 -37.88
CA ALA A 36 -25.66 -9.82 -38.01
C ALA A 36 -27.18 -9.67 -37.84
N GLU A 37 -27.60 -8.56 -37.27
CA GLU A 37 -29.01 -8.23 -37.07
C GLU A 37 -29.68 -7.67 -38.34
N GLY A 38 -31.00 -7.60 -38.37
CA GLY A 38 -31.77 -6.79 -39.29
C GLY A 38 -32.49 -7.51 -40.43
N ASN A 39 -32.11 -8.73 -40.80
CA ASN A 39 -32.76 -9.52 -41.88
C ASN A 39 -33.53 -10.74 -41.31
N PRO A 40 -34.40 -11.41 -42.08
CA PRO A 40 -34.86 -12.73 -41.67
C PRO A 40 -33.69 -13.65 -41.32
N PHE A 41 -33.83 -14.47 -40.30
CA PHE A 41 -32.73 -15.22 -39.70
C PHE A 41 -31.90 -16.01 -40.74
N ALA A 42 -32.55 -16.71 -41.67
CA ALA A 42 -31.84 -17.48 -42.70
C ALA A 42 -31.02 -16.62 -43.69
N ALA A 43 -31.35 -15.33 -43.84
CA ALA A 43 -30.64 -14.41 -44.73
C ALA A 43 -29.60 -13.56 -44.01
N ARG A 44 -29.45 -13.70 -42.69
CA ARG A 44 -28.48 -12.92 -41.91
C ARG A 44 -27.06 -13.31 -42.26
N PRO A 45 -26.18 -12.35 -42.52
CA PRO A 45 -24.76 -12.63 -42.70
C PRO A 45 -24.16 -13.23 -41.43
N VAL A 46 -23.29 -14.22 -41.60
CA VAL A 46 -22.46 -14.75 -40.55
C VAL A 46 -21.11 -14.03 -40.58
N VAL A 47 -20.71 -13.47 -39.47
CA VAL A 47 -19.45 -12.76 -39.31
C VAL A 47 -18.51 -13.65 -38.49
N VAL A 48 -17.33 -13.91 -39.03
CA VAL A 48 -16.26 -14.64 -38.34
C VAL A 48 -15.29 -13.60 -37.80
N ALA A 49 -14.91 -13.73 -36.54
CA ALA A 49 -13.92 -12.82 -35.94
C ALA A 49 -12.56 -12.92 -36.66
N SER A 50 -11.86 -11.81 -36.80
CA SER A 50 -10.59 -11.76 -37.53
C SER A 50 -9.54 -12.71 -36.95
N THR A 51 -9.48 -12.80 -35.61
CA THR A 51 -8.58 -13.73 -34.86
C THR A 51 -8.84 -15.19 -35.19
N VAL A 52 -10.09 -15.59 -35.44
CA VAL A 52 -10.42 -16.94 -35.89
C VAL A 52 -9.87 -17.21 -37.31
N MET A 53 -9.96 -16.22 -38.17
CA MET A 53 -9.40 -16.32 -39.52
C MET A 53 -7.88 -16.42 -39.49
N TRP A 54 -7.23 -15.64 -38.63
CA TRP A 54 -5.78 -15.72 -38.43
C TRP A 54 -5.33 -17.07 -37.90
N ALA A 55 -6.01 -17.58 -36.86
CA ALA A 55 -5.71 -18.90 -36.29
C ALA A 55 -5.90 -20.03 -37.37
N LEU A 56 -6.93 -19.97 -38.19
CA LEU A 56 -7.16 -20.95 -39.26
C LEU A 56 -6.11 -20.88 -40.37
N THR A 57 -5.49 -19.73 -40.59
CA THR A 57 -4.42 -19.54 -41.58
C THR A 57 -3.03 -19.80 -41.00
N GLY A 58 -2.91 -20.16 -39.70
CA GLY A 58 -1.66 -20.41 -39.01
C GLY A 58 -0.95 -19.16 -38.52
N ASP A 59 -1.64 -18.04 -38.51
CA ASP A 59 -1.14 -16.75 -38.04
C ASP A 59 -1.45 -16.61 -36.53
N VAL A 60 -0.42 -16.53 -35.72
CA VAL A 60 -0.56 -16.55 -34.24
C VAL A 60 -0.49 -15.11 -33.72
N HIS A 61 -1.60 -14.39 -33.81
CA HIS A 61 -1.74 -13.08 -33.19
C HIS A 61 -2.81 -13.11 -32.12
N GLN A 62 -2.56 -12.45 -31.00
CA GLN A 62 -3.55 -12.29 -29.93
C GLN A 62 -4.71 -11.40 -30.41
N ASP A 63 -5.89 -11.66 -29.87
CA ASP A 63 -7.07 -10.85 -30.17
C ASP A 63 -6.84 -9.39 -29.78
N PRO A 64 -6.99 -8.42 -30.70
CA PRO A 64 -6.74 -7.00 -30.43
C PRO A 64 -7.69 -6.39 -29.39
N ASP A 65 -8.84 -6.99 -29.16
CA ASP A 65 -9.84 -6.54 -28.20
C ASP A 65 -9.60 -7.11 -26.79
N LEU A 66 -8.49 -7.82 -26.56
CA LEU A 66 -8.13 -8.30 -25.22
C LEU A 66 -7.73 -7.14 -24.30
N PRO A 67 -8.12 -7.20 -23.01
CA PRO A 67 -7.63 -6.23 -22.03
C PRO A 67 -6.10 -6.19 -21.99
N PRO A 68 -5.47 -5.01 -21.82
CA PRO A 68 -4.00 -4.85 -21.83
C PRO A 68 -3.27 -5.67 -20.76
N SER A 69 -3.99 -6.03 -19.70
CA SER A 69 -3.46 -6.83 -18.58
C SER A 69 -3.49 -8.35 -18.81
N THR A 70 -3.93 -8.80 -20.00
CA THR A 70 -4.09 -10.22 -20.31
C THR A 70 -2.74 -10.94 -20.39
N GLN A 71 -2.63 -12.08 -19.72
CA GLN A 71 -1.43 -12.91 -19.68
C GLN A 71 -1.76 -14.37 -19.96
N LEU A 72 -0.95 -15.04 -20.78
CA LEU A 72 -1.01 -16.48 -20.98
C LEU A 72 -0.01 -17.18 -20.04
N MET A 73 -0.51 -18.02 -19.15
CA MET A 73 0.29 -18.81 -18.23
C MET A 73 0.37 -20.26 -18.68
N LEU A 74 1.55 -20.87 -18.60
CA LEU A 74 1.72 -22.28 -18.87
C LEU A 74 1.04 -23.14 -17.80
N ALA A 75 0.69 -24.38 -18.16
CA ALA A 75 0.10 -25.33 -17.23
C ALA A 75 1.04 -25.58 -16.04
N LYS A 76 0.48 -25.60 -14.83
CA LYS A 76 1.16 -26.04 -13.61
C LYS A 76 0.70 -27.44 -13.25
N GLU A 77 1.57 -28.25 -12.63
CA GLU A 77 1.19 -29.54 -12.05
C GLU A 77 0.09 -29.36 -11.01
N GLY A 78 -0.97 -30.15 -11.09
CA GLY A 78 -2.12 -30.09 -10.17
C GLY A 78 -3.09 -31.23 -10.43
N GLU A 79 -4.06 -31.44 -9.56
CA GLU A 79 -5.03 -32.52 -9.63
C GLU A 79 -6.12 -32.33 -10.73
N GLY A 80 -6.33 -31.11 -11.19
CA GLY A 80 -7.08 -30.77 -12.40
C GLY A 80 -8.52 -31.26 -12.52
N VAL A 81 -9.29 -31.29 -11.43
CA VAL A 81 -10.56 -32.02 -11.34
C VAL A 81 -11.78 -31.13 -11.60
N HIS A 82 -11.68 -29.81 -11.44
CA HIS A 82 -12.84 -28.92 -11.48
C HIS A 82 -12.88 -28.05 -12.72
N PHE A 83 -14.09 -27.82 -13.25
CA PHE A 83 -14.34 -27.07 -14.46
C PHE A 83 -14.74 -25.60 -14.21
N SER A 84 -15.26 -25.30 -13.03
CA SER A 84 -15.66 -23.94 -12.63
C SER A 84 -15.37 -23.73 -11.16
N ILE A 85 -14.53 -22.71 -10.85
CA ILE A 85 -14.00 -22.47 -9.52
C ILE A 85 -14.17 -21.00 -9.14
N LEU A 86 -14.65 -20.75 -7.93
CA LEU A 86 -14.62 -19.45 -7.28
C LEU A 86 -13.51 -19.46 -6.24
N VAL A 87 -12.60 -18.51 -6.30
CA VAL A 87 -11.53 -18.40 -5.30
C VAL A 87 -11.57 -17.03 -4.68
N SER A 88 -11.81 -16.97 -3.37
CA SER A 88 -11.80 -15.74 -2.61
C SER A 88 -10.65 -15.70 -1.60
N GLY A 89 -10.22 -14.49 -1.23
CA GLY A 89 -9.22 -14.26 -0.21
C GLY A 89 -8.27 -13.11 -0.52
N PRO A 90 -7.49 -12.66 0.47
CA PRO A 90 -6.74 -11.41 0.37
C PRO A 90 -5.53 -11.46 -0.59
N ASP A 91 -4.89 -12.62 -0.75
CA ASP A 91 -3.66 -12.75 -1.56
C ASP A 91 -3.97 -13.12 -3.03
N PRO A 92 -3.78 -12.20 -4.01
CA PRO A 92 -4.08 -12.45 -5.42
C PRO A 92 -3.25 -13.57 -6.03
N THR A 93 -2.02 -13.76 -5.55
CA THR A 93 -1.14 -14.82 -6.05
C THR A 93 -1.61 -16.19 -5.59
N ARG A 94 -1.96 -16.31 -4.32
CA ARG A 94 -2.51 -17.56 -3.78
C ARG A 94 -3.84 -17.93 -4.42
N ARG A 95 -4.72 -16.94 -4.64
CA ARG A 95 -5.97 -17.19 -5.38
C ARG A 95 -5.66 -17.81 -6.74
N ARG A 96 -4.69 -17.23 -7.47
CA ARG A 96 -4.28 -17.73 -8.78
C ARG A 96 -3.63 -19.13 -8.71
N ASP A 97 -2.70 -19.32 -7.79
CA ASP A 97 -2.03 -20.62 -7.62
C ASP A 97 -3.03 -21.73 -7.24
N LEU A 98 -3.98 -21.41 -6.35
CA LEU A 98 -5.04 -22.37 -5.96
C LEU A 98 -5.96 -22.68 -7.15
N ALA A 99 -6.39 -21.67 -7.92
CA ALA A 99 -7.18 -21.89 -9.12
C ALA A 99 -6.44 -22.76 -10.15
N LEU A 100 -5.17 -22.50 -10.40
CA LEU A 100 -4.35 -23.27 -11.34
C LEU A 100 -4.15 -24.73 -10.89
N ALA A 101 -4.06 -24.99 -9.59
CA ALA A 101 -3.93 -26.35 -9.06
C ALA A 101 -5.20 -27.21 -9.24
N TRP A 102 -6.37 -26.56 -9.28
CA TRP A 102 -7.66 -27.25 -9.32
C TRP A 102 -8.31 -27.26 -10.71
N LEU A 103 -7.91 -26.36 -11.62
CA LEU A 103 -8.37 -26.34 -13.00
C LEU A 103 -7.70 -27.45 -13.84
N PRO A 104 -8.31 -27.88 -14.96
CA PRO A 104 -7.70 -28.83 -15.87
C PRO A 104 -6.29 -28.44 -16.29
N LEU A 105 -5.41 -29.44 -16.48
CA LEU A 105 -4.00 -29.24 -16.81
C LEU A 105 -3.83 -28.69 -18.25
N ARG A 106 -4.06 -27.39 -18.39
CA ARG A 106 -3.97 -26.63 -19.66
C ARG A 106 -3.28 -25.29 -19.39
N ALA A 107 -2.83 -24.64 -20.47
CA ALA A 107 -2.49 -23.22 -20.37
C ALA A 107 -3.69 -22.42 -19.85
N SER A 108 -3.43 -21.29 -19.23
CA SER A 108 -4.48 -20.47 -18.62
C SER A 108 -4.35 -19.02 -19.09
N LEU A 109 -5.43 -18.46 -19.63
CA LEU A 109 -5.56 -17.07 -19.99
C LEU A 109 -5.99 -16.30 -18.74
N VAL A 110 -5.13 -15.45 -18.21
CA VAL A 110 -5.42 -14.62 -17.03
C VAL A 110 -5.79 -13.23 -17.48
N VAL A 111 -6.96 -12.77 -17.07
CA VAL A 111 -7.54 -11.47 -17.43
C VAL A 111 -7.92 -10.72 -16.17
N LYS A 112 -7.65 -9.43 -16.13
CA LYS A 112 -8.05 -8.55 -15.02
C LYS A 112 -9.15 -7.62 -15.47
N ASP A 113 -10.23 -7.56 -14.69
CA ASP A 113 -11.37 -6.65 -14.82
C ASP A 113 -11.82 -6.36 -16.24
N PRO A 114 -12.25 -7.37 -17.02
CA PRO A 114 -12.82 -7.11 -18.34
C PRO A 114 -14.12 -6.29 -18.19
N SER A 115 -14.14 -5.10 -18.81
CA SER A 115 -15.16 -4.08 -18.53
C SER A 115 -16.18 -3.89 -19.65
N THR A 116 -15.87 -4.32 -20.88
CA THR A 116 -16.75 -4.13 -22.04
C THR A 116 -17.19 -5.45 -22.65
N THR A 117 -18.29 -5.44 -23.41
CA THR A 117 -18.77 -6.61 -24.16
C THR A 117 -17.71 -7.16 -25.11
N ASP A 118 -16.91 -6.28 -25.72
CA ASP A 118 -15.84 -6.67 -26.65
C ASP A 118 -14.71 -7.36 -25.91
N HIS A 119 -14.31 -6.86 -24.73
CA HIS A 119 -13.33 -7.52 -23.85
C HIS A 119 -13.78 -8.93 -23.48
N TRP A 120 -15.03 -9.11 -23.02
CA TRP A 120 -15.56 -10.42 -22.67
C TRP A 120 -15.58 -11.37 -23.85
N SER A 121 -16.01 -10.86 -25.02
CA SER A 121 -16.06 -11.65 -26.24
C SER A 121 -14.67 -12.09 -26.71
N ALA A 122 -13.68 -11.19 -26.63
CA ALA A 122 -12.29 -11.47 -26.95
C ALA A 122 -11.66 -12.51 -26.00
N CYS A 123 -11.88 -12.39 -24.68
CA CYS A 123 -11.37 -13.35 -23.70
C CYS A 123 -11.92 -14.77 -23.93
N ILE A 124 -13.22 -14.90 -24.18
CA ILE A 124 -13.86 -16.20 -24.45
C ILE A 124 -13.33 -16.79 -25.77
N ARG A 125 -13.20 -15.98 -26.79
CA ARG A 125 -12.72 -16.37 -28.12
C ARG A 125 -11.28 -16.84 -28.06
N GLU A 126 -10.40 -16.06 -27.46
CA GLU A 126 -8.98 -16.39 -27.30
C GLU A 126 -8.78 -17.66 -26.46
N ALA A 127 -9.46 -17.77 -25.32
CA ALA A 127 -9.39 -18.98 -24.49
C ALA A 127 -9.88 -20.23 -25.24
N THR A 128 -10.90 -20.07 -26.11
CA THR A 128 -11.42 -21.18 -26.95
C THR A 128 -10.41 -21.59 -28.01
N ILE A 129 -9.82 -20.61 -28.71
CA ILE A 129 -8.85 -20.86 -29.81
C ILE A 129 -7.58 -21.51 -29.22
N ALA A 130 -7.08 -20.97 -28.09
CA ALA A 130 -5.89 -21.49 -27.41
C ALA A 130 -6.15 -22.79 -26.64
N ASN A 131 -7.38 -23.27 -26.56
CA ASN A 131 -7.78 -24.42 -25.73
C ASN A 131 -7.27 -24.27 -24.28
N SER A 132 -7.40 -23.08 -23.73
CA SER A 132 -6.88 -22.71 -22.41
C SER A 132 -8.00 -22.62 -21.35
N ASN A 133 -7.62 -22.61 -20.08
CA ASN A 133 -8.50 -22.21 -18.99
C ASN A 133 -8.65 -20.67 -19.03
N LEU A 134 -9.79 -20.16 -18.53
CA LEU A 134 -10.03 -18.72 -18.39
C LEU A 134 -10.01 -18.34 -16.90
N LEU A 135 -9.02 -17.54 -16.46
CA LEU A 135 -8.94 -16.99 -15.12
C LEU A 135 -9.29 -15.51 -15.15
N ILE A 136 -10.28 -15.12 -14.37
CA ILE A 136 -10.75 -13.74 -14.29
C ILE A 136 -10.48 -13.21 -12.90
N GLU A 137 -9.61 -12.22 -12.81
CA GLU A 137 -9.32 -11.51 -11.57
C GLU A 137 -10.21 -10.27 -11.49
N LEU A 138 -11.02 -10.17 -10.45
CA LEU A 138 -11.94 -9.05 -10.21
C LEU A 138 -11.46 -8.21 -9.03
N GLU A 139 -11.45 -6.89 -9.22
CA GLU A 139 -11.30 -5.90 -8.13
C GLU A 139 -12.66 -5.58 -7.52
N GLU A 140 -13.69 -5.49 -8.35
CA GLU A 140 -15.10 -5.33 -7.97
C GLU A 140 -15.90 -6.53 -8.46
N GLY A 141 -17.20 -6.58 -8.22
CA GLY A 141 -18.05 -7.69 -8.67
C GLY A 141 -18.16 -7.79 -10.19
N LEU A 142 -18.70 -8.90 -10.70
CA LEU A 142 -18.97 -9.08 -12.12
C LEU A 142 -20.05 -8.11 -12.63
N SER A 143 -19.81 -7.53 -13.80
CA SER A 143 -20.82 -6.74 -14.51
C SER A 143 -21.94 -7.65 -15.07
N GLU A 144 -23.13 -7.11 -15.30
CA GLU A 144 -24.22 -7.86 -15.96
C GLU A 144 -23.81 -8.44 -17.32
N GLU A 145 -22.97 -7.71 -18.07
CA GLU A 145 -22.43 -8.15 -19.35
C GLU A 145 -21.50 -9.35 -19.18
N GLY A 146 -20.65 -9.31 -18.15
CA GLY A 146 -19.76 -10.40 -17.77
C GLY A 146 -20.54 -11.66 -17.37
N ILE A 147 -21.57 -11.52 -16.56
CA ILE A 147 -22.44 -12.64 -16.16
C ILE A 147 -23.07 -13.29 -17.40
N ARG A 148 -23.61 -12.50 -18.32
CA ARG A 148 -24.21 -13.01 -19.57
C ARG A 148 -23.18 -13.72 -20.46
N ALA A 149 -22.02 -13.08 -20.70
CA ALA A 149 -20.96 -13.63 -21.54
C ALA A 149 -20.43 -14.96 -21.00
N LEU A 150 -20.16 -15.03 -19.68
CA LEU A 150 -19.68 -16.24 -19.03
C LEU A 150 -20.74 -17.33 -18.93
N SER A 151 -22.02 -16.99 -18.83
CA SER A 151 -23.13 -17.94 -18.87
C SER A 151 -23.19 -18.69 -20.20
N ASP A 152 -22.85 -18.01 -21.31
CA ASP A 152 -22.78 -18.61 -22.66
C ASP A 152 -21.54 -19.51 -22.81
N ALA A 153 -20.46 -19.22 -22.15
CA ALA A 153 -19.15 -19.90 -22.27
C ALA A 153 -19.05 -21.21 -21.46
N VAL A 154 -20.07 -22.05 -21.50
CA VAL A 154 -20.17 -23.32 -20.73
C VAL A 154 -19.05 -24.31 -21.04
N HIS A 155 -18.46 -24.25 -22.23
CA HIS A 155 -17.42 -25.16 -22.71
C HIS A 155 -16.03 -24.83 -22.16
N LEU A 156 -15.83 -23.65 -21.54
CA LEU A 156 -14.53 -23.25 -21.01
C LEU A 156 -14.39 -23.62 -19.52
N PRO A 157 -13.28 -24.26 -19.14
CA PRO A 157 -12.88 -24.31 -17.74
C PRO A 157 -12.51 -22.90 -17.28
N MET A 158 -13.05 -22.47 -16.13
CA MET A 158 -12.80 -21.12 -15.66
C MET A 158 -12.67 -21.00 -14.13
N ALA A 159 -11.94 -19.99 -13.74
CA ALA A 159 -11.90 -19.53 -12.35
C ALA A 159 -12.22 -18.04 -12.28
N ILE A 160 -13.03 -17.67 -11.29
CA ILE A 160 -13.25 -16.26 -10.89
C ILE A 160 -12.55 -16.04 -9.57
N LEU A 161 -11.68 -15.04 -9.54
CA LEU A 161 -10.81 -14.72 -8.40
C LEU A 161 -11.21 -13.35 -7.86
N SER A 162 -11.57 -13.27 -6.58
CA SER A 162 -12.00 -12.03 -5.91
C SER A 162 -11.38 -11.90 -4.53
N GLU A 163 -11.27 -10.68 -4.01
CA GLU A 163 -10.77 -10.47 -2.64
C GLU A 163 -11.80 -10.94 -1.60
N ALA A 164 -13.06 -10.55 -1.77
CA ALA A 164 -14.18 -11.00 -0.96
C ALA A 164 -14.98 -12.09 -1.66
N PRO A 165 -15.69 -12.97 -0.93
CA PRO A 165 -16.63 -13.91 -1.52
C PRO A 165 -17.68 -13.20 -2.37
N LEU A 166 -17.94 -13.70 -3.58
CA LEU A 166 -18.95 -13.15 -4.47
C LEU A 166 -20.33 -13.69 -4.09
N ASP A 167 -21.34 -12.84 -4.24
CA ASP A 167 -22.74 -13.26 -4.04
C ASP A 167 -23.13 -14.24 -5.17
N ILE A 168 -23.83 -15.31 -4.83
CA ILE A 168 -24.22 -16.36 -5.77
C ILE A 168 -25.13 -15.84 -6.88
N ASP A 169 -25.90 -14.78 -6.61
CA ASP A 169 -26.77 -14.13 -7.59
C ASP A 169 -25.98 -13.23 -8.56
N SER A 170 -24.71 -12.91 -8.22
CA SER A 170 -23.82 -12.07 -9.02
C SER A 170 -22.87 -12.86 -9.92
N ILE A 171 -23.04 -14.17 -10.06
CA ILE A 171 -22.21 -15.06 -10.87
C ILE A 171 -23.04 -15.87 -11.86
N PRO A 172 -22.42 -16.37 -12.97
CA PRO A 172 -23.12 -17.22 -13.91
C PRO A 172 -23.71 -18.49 -13.28
N THR A 173 -24.90 -18.90 -13.71
CA THR A 173 -25.55 -20.11 -13.21
C THR A 173 -24.79 -21.36 -13.66
N ARG A 174 -23.95 -21.91 -12.79
CA ARG A 174 -23.10 -23.09 -12.99
C ARG A 174 -22.92 -23.85 -11.69
N SER A 175 -22.38 -25.07 -11.79
CA SER A 175 -21.83 -25.76 -10.62
C SER A 175 -20.45 -25.20 -10.27
N TRP A 176 -20.39 -24.33 -9.27
CA TRP A 176 -19.15 -23.73 -8.79
C TRP A 176 -18.58 -24.50 -7.61
N THR A 177 -17.26 -24.67 -7.61
CA THR A 177 -16.51 -25.10 -6.43
C THR A 177 -15.91 -23.87 -5.77
N GLU A 178 -16.33 -23.60 -4.56
CA GLU A 178 -15.84 -22.44 -3.79
C GLU A 178 -14.60 -22.83 -2.99
N LEU A 179 -13.55 -22.02 -3.14
CA LEU A 179 -12.29 -22.16 -2.43
C LEU A 179 -11.96 -20.81 -1.78
N THR A 180 -11.46 -20.86 -0.56
CA THR A 180 -11.04 -19.63 0.14
C THR A 180 -9.57 -19.73 0.53
N THR A 181 -8.82 -18.67 0.24
CA THR A 181 -7.44 -18.54 0.71
C THR A 181 -7.40 -17.69 1.98
N THR A 182 -6.66 -18.16 2.97
CA THR A 182 -6.37 -17.37 4.17
C THR A 182 -5.01 -16.70 4.01
N ASN A 183 -4.82 -15.57 4.66
CA ASN A 183 -3.50 -14.94 4.79
C ASN A 183 -2.63 -15.85 5.66
N GLN A 184 -1.93 -16.78 5.04
CA GLN A 184 -0.95 -17.60 5.73
C GLN A 184 0.39 -16.87 5.72
N MET A 185 0.91 -16.62 6.90
CA MET A 185 2.28 -16.15 7.06
C MET A 185 3.23 -17.29 6.73
N ALA A 186 4.34 -16.99 6.06
CA ALA A 186 5.40 -17.96 5.87
C ALA A 186 5.99 -18.32 7.23
N SER A 187 6.29 -19.61 7.45
CA SER A 187 6.98 -20.04 8.67
C SER A 187 8.40 -19.49 8.70
N SER A 188 8.98 -19.35 9.90
CA SER A 188 10.37 -18.90 10.05
C SER A 188 11.36 -19.81 9.31
N GLU A 189 11.03 -21.10 9.17
CA GLU A 189 11.84 -22.06 8.43
C GLU A 189 11.77 -21.82 6.92
N GLU A 190 10.58 -21.61 6.36
CA GLU A 190 10.39 -21.28 4.95
C GLU A 190 11.02 -19.93 4.57
N VAL A 191 11.00 -18.94 5.48
CA VAL A 191 11.68 -17.65 5.30
C VAL A 191 13.19 -17.85 5.28
N ARG A 192 13.74 -18.63 6.24
CA ARG A 192 15.19 -18.93 6.32
C ARG A 192 15.68 -19.68 5.08
N ASP A 193 14.97 -20.74 4.67
CA ASP A 193 15.31 -21.52 3.47
C ASP A 193 15.24 -20.70 2.18
N ALA A 194 14.38 -19.68 2.20
CA ALA A 194 14.16 -18.83 1.05
C ALA A 194 15.23 -17.76 0.86
N ILE A 195 15.84 -17.26 1.95
CA ILE A 195 16.62 -16.02 1.98
C ILE A 195 18.01 -16.26 2.58
N GLU A 196 18.25 -17.45 3.16
CA GLU A 196 19.50 -17.84 3.87
C GLU A 196 19.85 -16.91 5.06
N GLN A 197 18.90 -16.10 5.53
CA GLN A 197 19.04 -15.17 6.66
C GLN A 197 17.82 -15.21 7.56
N GLU A 198 18.02 -14.94 8.86
CA GLU A 198 16.93 -14.75 9.79
C GLU A 198 16.31 -13.37 9.60
N ILE A 199 15.00 -13.34 9.33
CA ILE A 199 14.22 -12.11 9.27
C ILE A 199 13.28 -12.10 10.47
N GLU A 200 13.37 -11.04 11.27
CA GLU A 200 12.56 -10.88 12.48
C GLU A 200 11.08 -10.61 12.19
N ASN A 201 10.75 -10.08 11.00
CA ASN A 201 9.38 -9.74 10.64
C ASN A 201 8.68 -10.89 9.91
N PRO A 202 7.46 -11.27 10.34
CA PRO A 202 6.70 -12.30 9.66
C PRO A 202 6.30 -11.84 8.25
N LEU A 203 6.58 -12.64 7.23
CA LEU A 203 6.27 -12.36 5.84
C LEU A 203 5.10 -13.19 5.36
N THR A 204 4.26 -12.63 4.51
CA THR A 204 3.32 -13.42 3.71
C THR A 204 4.06 -14.16 2.59
N PHE A 205 3.48 -15.24 2.07
CA PHE A 205 4.09 -15.98 0.96
C PHE A 205 4.30 -15.13 -0.30
N ASP A 206 3.42 -14.17 -0.58
CA ASP A 206 3.59 -13.26 -1.71
C ASP A 206 4.78 -12.32 -1.49
N GLN A 207 4.90 -11.78 -0.29
CA GLN A 207 6.04 -10.96 0.12
C GLN A 207 7.36 -11.73 -0.02
N LEU A 208 7.39 -12.97 0.49
CA LEU A 208 8.57 -13.82 0.41
C LEU A 208 8.96 -14.13 -1.04
N ARG A 209 7.98 -14.39 -1.91
CA ARG A 209 8.22 -14.67 -3.32
C ARG A 209 8.74 -13.43 -4.08
N ARG A 210 8.17 -12.26 -3.84
CA ARG A 210 8.66 -11.00 -4.42
C ARG A 210 10.06 -10.68 -3.94
N LEU A 211 10.33 -10.90 -2.65
CA LEU A 211 11.65 -10.71 -2.07
C LEU A 211 12.68 -11.63 -2.73
N LYS A 212 12.39 -12.93 -2.86
CA LYS A 212 13.24 -13.88 -3.59
C LYS A 212 13.56 -13.44 -5.02
N ALA A 213 12.59 -12.89 -5.73
CA ALA A 213 12.79 -12.41 -7.09
C ALA A 213 13.63 -11.12 -7.14
N THR A 214 13.66 -10.34 -6.06
CA THR A 214 14.35 -9.04 -5.99
C THR A 214 15.79 -9.18 -5.49
N ILE A 215 16.08 -10.13 -4.60
CA ILE A 215 17.41 -10.36 -4.03
C ILE A 215 18.52 -10.47 -5.12
N PRO A 216 18.37 -11.23 -6.20
CA PRO A 216 19.38 -11.30 -7.26
C PRO A 216 19.60 -9.96 -7.99
N LEU A 217 18.62 -9.07 -7.97
CA LEU A 217 18.70 -7.76 -8.62
C LEU A 217 19.46 -6.70 -7.79
N VAL A 218 19.83 -7.06 -6.57
CA VAL A 218 20.56 -6.21 -5.61
C VAL A 218 21.76 -6.94 -5.02
N ASP A 219 22.41 -7.79 -5.83
CA ASP A 219 23.64 -8.52 -5.48
C ASP A 219 23.57 -9.32 -4.17
N GLY A 220 22.38 -9.80 -3.81
CA GLY A 220 22.16 -10.60 -2.60
C GLY A 220 21.90 -9.76 -1.33
N ASP A 221 21.85 -8.44 -1.41
CA ASP A 221 21.54 -7.56 -0.27
C ASP A 221 20.04 -7.62 0.07
N VAL A 222 19.68 -8.42 1.06
CA VAL A 222 18.30 -8.63 1.51
C VAL A 222 17.66 -7.33 2.01
N PRO A 223 18.28 -6.52 2.88
CA PRO A 223 17.76 -5.20 3.24
C PRO A 223 17.47 -4.30 2.05
N GLN A 224 18.35 -4.26 1.06
CA GLN A 224 18.15 -3.48 -0.15
C GLN A 224 17.02 -4.03 -1.03
N ALA A 225 16.85 -5.35 -1.07
CA ALA A 225 15.72 -5.98 -1.76
C ALA A 225 14.37 -5.57 -1.15
N PHE A 226 14.27 -5.55 0.18
CA PHE A 226 13.09 -5.04 0.89
C PHE A 226 12.80 -3.59 0.54
N ARG A 227 13.81 -2.73 0.61
CA ARG A 227 13.70 -1.30 0.26
C ARG A 227 13.15 -1.13 -1.16
N ARG A 228 13.72 -1.85 -2.13
CA ARG A 228 13.30 -1.76 -3.53
C ARG A 228 11.86 -2.20 -3.76
N LEU A 229 11.35 -3.15 -3.00
CA LEU A 229 9.96 -3.59 -3.08
C LEU A 229 8.98 -2.56 -2.51
N ALA A 230 9.40 -1.83 -1.47
CA ALA A 230 8.61 -0.79 -0.83
C ALA A 230 8.58 0.52 -1.64
N ASP A 231 9.66 0.82 -2.35
CA ASP A 231 9.97 2.14 -2.92
C ASP A 231 8.89 2.70 -3.87
N GLN A 232 8.37 1.91 -4.80
CA GLN A 232 7.54 2.47 -5.87
C GLN A 232 6.16 2.97 -5.42
N ARG A 233 5.58 2.40 -4.36
CA ARG A 233 4.22 2.74 -3.91
C ARG A 233 4.20 3.73 -2.76
N LEU A 234 5.16 3.62 -1.84
CA LEU A 234 5.26 4.54 -0.68
C LEU A 234 5.52 5.99 -1.08
N PHE A 235 6.33 6.21 -2.14
CA PHE A 235 6.72 7.56 -2.56
C PHE A 235 5.63 8.34 -3.30
N THR A 236 4.54 7.69 -3.68
CA THR A 236 3.41 8.41 -4.28
C THR A 236 2.68 9.28 -3.24
N PHE A 237 2.68 8.85 -1.96
CA PHE A 237 1.90 9.49 -0.89
C PHE A 237 2.74 9.93 0.31
N GLY A 238 4.05 9.73 0.27
CA GLY A 238 4.92 10.05 1.38
C GLY A 238 6.32 10.47 0.95
N THR A 239 7.05 11.10 1.87
CA THR A 239 8.45 11.47 1.70
C THR A 239 9.32 10.54 2.54
N ARG A 240 10.31 9.92 1.90
CA ARG A 240 11.31 9.13 2.59
C ARG A 240 12.26 10.06 3.35
N ILE A 241 12.53 9.73 4.58
CA ILE A 241 13.55 10.35 5.40
C ILE A 241 14.61 9.28 5.68
N SER A 242 15.86 9.52 5.27
CA SER A 242 16.97 8.65 5.66
C SER A 242 17.27 8.86 7.14
N PRO A 243 17.09 7.86 8.00
CA PRO A 243 17.27 8.02 9.44
C PRO A 243 18.77 8.01 9.77
N GLU A 244 19.37 9.20 9.91
CA GLU A 244 20.79 9.38 10.21
C GLU A 244 21.03 9.77 11.68
N ARG A 245 19.98 10.14 12.41
CA ARG A 245 20.06 10.65 13.77
C ARG A 245 20.05 9.53 14.81
N SER A 246 20.89 9.69 15.83
CA SER A 246 21.01 8.75 16.95
C SER A 246 20.39 9.29 18.24
N TRP A 247 20.37 8.47 19.29
CA TRP A 247 19.93 8.89 20.63
C TRP A 247 20.71 10.06 21.20
N GLU A 248 21.95 10.29 20.75
CA GLU A 248 22.82 11.39 21.20
C GLU A 248 22.38 12.75 20.64
N ASP A 249 21.69 12.74 19.48
CA ASP A 249 21.13 13.95 18.86
C ASP A 249 19.83 14.43 19.52
N LEU A 250 19.19 13.56 20.33
CA LEU A 250 17.88 13.82 20.92
C LEU A 250 18.01 14.25 22.39
N ILE A 251 17.94 15.55 22.63
CA ILE A 251 18.01 16.14 23.98
C ILE A 251 16.62 16.40 24.50
N ILE A 252 16.13 15.52 25.35
CA ILE A 252 14.82 15.55 26.01
C ILE A 252 14.98 15.06 27.45
N PRO A 253 14.01 15.28 28.35
CA PRO A 253 14.08 14.79 29.71
C PRO A 253 14.19 13.26 29.81
N ASP A 254 14.88 12.73 30.80
CA ASP A 254 15.18 11.30 30.99
C ASP A 254 13.92 10.41 30.99
N LEU A 255 12.80 10.92 31.50
CA LEU A 255 11.54 10.19 31.51
C LEU A 255 11.08 9.89 30.07
N GLN A 256 10.99 10.90 29.22
CA GLN A 256 10.56 10.76 27.83
C GLN A 256 11.58 9.94 27.02
N LEU A 257 12.86 10.07 27.31
CA LEU A 257 13.89 9.25 26.68
C LEU A 257 13.71 7.77 27.03
N THR A 258 13.37 7.47 28.29
CA THR A 258 13.08 6.10 28.74
C THR A 258 11.82 5.57 28.07
N GLU A 259 10.73 6.36 27.98
CA GLU A 259 9.50 5.97 27.31
C GLU A 259 9.71 5.68 25.82
N LEU A 260 10.54 6.47 25.13
CA LEU A 260 10.88 6.21 23.72
C LEU A 260 11.71 4.93 23.55
N ARG A 261 12.65 4.66 24.47
CA ARG A 261 13.41 3.39 24.45
C ARG A 261 12.52 2.19 24.76
N ASP A 262 11.57 2.34 25.65
CA ASP A 262 10.56 1.30 25.92
C ASP A 262 9.67 1.05 24.70
N LEU A 263 9.34 2.10 23.97
CA LEU A 263 8.60 1.97 22.70
C LEU A 263 9.40 1.19 21.65
N ALA A 264 10.70 1.50 21.49
CA ALA A 264 11.59 0.75 20.61
C ALA A 264 11.71 -0.73 21.03
N ASN A 265 11.84 -1.00 22.33
CA ASN A 265 11.91 -2.37 22.87
C ASN A 265 10.59 -3.13 22.65
N ARG A 266 9.44 -2.47 22.79
CA ARG A 266 8.14 -3.09 22.48
C ARG A 266 8.08 -3.57 21.04
N PHE A 267 8.54 -2.78 20.08
CA PHE A 267 8.59 -3.20 18.68
C PHE A 267 9.56 -4.36 18.49
N ARG A 268 10.79 -4.22 18.97
CA ARG A 268 11.89 -5.20 18.83
C ARG A 268 11.54 -6.58 19.37
N TYR A 269 10.86 -6.64 20.51
CA TYR A 269 10.58 -7.90 21.22
C TYR A 269 9.13 -8.38 21.11
N SER A 270 8.25 -7.65 20.44
CA SER A 270 6.82 -8.00 20.31
C SER A 270 6.62 -9.40 19.76
N GLU A 271 7.33 -9.75 18.69
CA GLU A 271 7.20 -11.06 18.04
C GLU A 271 7.73 -12.19 18.93
N HIS A 272 8.87 -11.99 19.57
CA HIS A 272 9.42 -12.97 20.53
C HIS A 272 8.44 -13.25 21.68
N VAL A 273 7.82 -12.21 22.24
CA VAL A 273 6.82 -12.35 23.29
C VAL A 273 5.57 -13.04 22.77
N ARG A 274 5.13 -12.74 21.55
CA ARG A 274 3.95 -13.34 20.91
C ARG A 274 4.12 -14.84 20.74
N GLN A 275 5.28 -15.29 20.32
CA GLN A 275 5.57 -16.71 20.10
C GLN A 275 5.87 -17.48 21.38
N ASN A 276 6.57 -16.88 22.36
CA ASN A 276 7.17 -17.60 23.46
C ASN A 276 6.50 -17.35 24.83
N SER A 277 5.49 -16.47 24.91
CA SER A 277 4.85 -16.14 26.17
C SER A 277 3.35 -16.40 26.19
N LYS A 278 2.81 -16.80 27.32
CA LYS A 278 1.36 -16.88 27.54
C LYS A 278 0.65 -15.53 27.37
N ALA A 279 1.35 -14.43 27.62
CA ALA A 279 0.88 -13.08 27.38
C ALA A 279 0.90 -12.72 25.88
N GLY A 280 1.62 -13.47 25.04
CA GLY A 280 1.81 -13.19 23.62
C GLY A 280 0.49 -13.06 22.85
N ARG A 281 -0.55 -13.82 23.22
CA ARG A 281 -1.90 -13.71 22.63
C ARG A 281 -2.56 -12.34 22.79
N PHE A 282 -2.05 -11.49 23.69
CA PHE A 282 -2.56 -10.15 23.95
C PHE A 282 -1.64 -9.06 23.37
N VAL A 283 -0.50 -9.44 22.77
CA VAL A 283 0.42 -8.49 22.13
C VAL A 283 -0.19 -8.07 20.79
N PRO A 284 -0.42 -6.76 20.56
CA PRO A 284 -0.93 -6.26 19.27
C PRO A 284 -0.02 -6.66 18.11
N ALA A 285 -0.59 -6.76 16.92
CA ALA A 285 0.16 -7.10 15.71
C ALA A 285 1.16 -6.01 15.33
N GLY A 286 0.83 -4.75 15.57
CA GLY A 286 1.69 -3.60 15.31
C GLY A 286 1.72 -2.61 16.45
N ILE A 287 2.47 -1.53 16.28
CA ILE A 287 2.57 -0.44 17.24
C ILE A 287 1.96 0.83 16.68
N LEU A 288 1.04 1.40 17.45
CA LEU A 288 0.52 2.74 17.25
C LEU A 288 0.92 3.62 18.44
N ALA A 289 1.77 4.60 18.18
CA ALA A 289 2.23 5.55 19.19
C ALA A 289 1.93 6.99 18.77
N LEU A 290 1.76 7.85 19.78
CA LEU A 290 1.52 9.29 19.59
C LEU A 290 2.61 10.08 20.30
N LEU A 291 3.26 11.00 19.55
CA LEU A 291 4.14 12.03 20.11
C LEU A 291 3.40 13.36 20.12
N ALA A 292 3.17 13.89 21.30
CA ALA A 292 2.54 15.17 21.51
C ALA A 292 3.55 16.22 21.99
N GLY A 293 3.30 17.48 21.77
CA GLY A 293 4.13 18.58 22.26
C GLY A 293 4.10 19.79 21.32
N VAL A 294 4.58 20.91 21.80
CA VAL A 294 4.63 22.17 21.03
C VAL A 294 5.52 22.00 19.78
N SER A 295 5.31 22.83 18.77
CA SER A 295 6.17 22.82 17.58
C SER A 295 7.64 23.08 17.96
N GLY A 296 8.56 22.30 17.41
CA GLY A 296 10.00 22.42 17.68
C GLY A 296 10.52 21.70 18.94
N THR A 297 9.70 20.88 19.61
CA THR A 297 10.16 20.07 20.77
C THR A 297 10.86 18.75 20.39
N GLY A 298 11.02 18.46 19.09
CA GLY A 298 11.80 17.30 18.64
C GLY A 298 10.96 16.06 18.24
N LYS A 299 9.65 16.18 18.05
CA LYS A 299 8.77 15.03 17.69
C LYS A 299 9.23 14.27 16.43
N THR A 300 9.49 15.01 15.36
CA THR A 300 9.96 14.41 14.10
C THR A 300 11.38 13.85 14.23
N LEU A 301 12.24 14.51 15.03
CA LEU A 301 13.59 14.02 15.37
C LEU A 301 13.50 12.70 16.18
N ALA A 302 12.58 12.60 17.13
CA ALA A 302 12.38 11.36 17.89
C ALA A 302 11.91 10.21 16.99
N ALA A 303 11.09 10.50 15.96
CA ALA A 303 10.70 9.51 14.95
C ALA A 303 11.91 9.04 14.12
N GLU A 304 12.80 9.95 13.73
CA GLU A 304 14.03 9.64 13.01
C GLU A 304 14.98 8.78 13.85
N VAL A 305 15.19 9.14 15.11
CA VAL A 305 16.02 8.36 16.06
C VAL A 305 15.46 6.96 16.29
N LEU A 306 14.14 6.82 16.46
CA LEU A 306 13.50 5.52 16.58
C LEU A 306 13.69 4.66 15.34
N ALA A 307 13.50 5.25 14.15
CA ALA A 307 13.68 4.54 12.89
C ALA A 307 15.14 4.08 12.71
N HIS A 308 16.10 4.94 13.05
CA HIS A 308 17.54 4.60 13.04
C HIS A 308 17.86 3.44 14.00
N ASP A 309 17.43 3.53 15.25
CA ASP A 309 17.69 2.51 16.29
C ASP A 309 17.07 1.15 15.95
N LEU A 310 15.93 1.15 15.27
CA LEU A 310 15.22 -0.04 14.83
C LEU A 310 15.65 -0.53 13.44
N ASN A 311 16.56 0.18 12.78
CA ASN A 311 16.96 -0.09 11.39
C ASN A 311 15.77 -0.15 10.42
N LEU A 312 14.79 0.74 10.61
CA LEU A 312 13.61 0.89 9.77
C LEU A 312 13.76 2.08 8.83
N GLU A 313 13.17 1.97 7.65
CA GLU A 313 12.94 3.13 6.80
C GLU A 313 11.92 4.07 7.46
N LEU A 314 12.17 5.38 7.42
CA LEU A 314 11.21 6.37 7.90
C LEU A 314 10.46 6.98 6.73
N VAL A 315 9.14 6.79 6.70
CA VAL A 315 8.28 7.37 5.66
C VAL A 315 7.31 8.35 6.29
N LYS A 316 7.52 9.63 6.00
CA LYS A 316 6.60 10.71 6.40
C LYS A 316 5.44 10.76 5.42
N ILE A 317 4.23 10.50 5.91
CA ILE A 317 3.00 10.50 5.12
C ILE A 317 2.36 11.88 5.18
N ASP A 318 2.06 12.41 4.01
CA ASP A 318 1.27 13.65 3.86
C ASP A 318 -0.22 13.29 3.78
N LEU A 319 -0.93 13.51 4.88
CA LEU A 319 -2.37 13.28 4.96
C LEU A 319 -3.16 14.10 3.95
N SER A 320 -2.68 15.30 3.59
CA SER A 320 -3.36 16.15 2.61
C SER A 320 -3.25 15.62 1.19
N ALA A 321 -2.17 14.91 0.88
CA ALA A 321 -1.97 14.24 -0.41
C ALA A 321 -2.79 12.94 -0.54
N LEU A 322 -3.12 12.31 0.60
CA LEU A 322 -3.93 11.08 0.63
C LEU A 322 -5.41 11.35 0.41
N VAL A 323 -5.91 12.50 0.90
CA VAL A 323 -7.33 12.88 0.78
C VAL A 323 -7.65 13.24 -0.67
N SER A 324 -8.39 12.37 -1.34
CA SER A 324 -8.86 12.60 -2.71
C SER A 324 -10.19 13.35 -2.73
N LYS A 325 -10.46 14.04 -3.85
CA LYS A 325 -11.78 14.62 -4.12
C LYS A 325 -12.83 13.56 -4.48
N TYR A 326 -12.42 12.32 -4.71
CA TYR A 326 -13.29 11.23 -5.13
C TYR A 326 -13.50 10.23 -4.00
N ILE A 327 -14.74 9.81 -3.81
CA ILE A 327 -15.14 8.85 -2.77
C ILE A 327 -14.49 7.49 -3.06
N GLY A 328 -13.87 6.88 -2.03
CA GLY A 328 -13.23 5.58 -2.12
C GLY A 328 -11.77 5.58 -2.61
N GLU A 329 -11.26 6.67 -3.20
CA GLU A 329 -9.82 6.76 -3.57
C GLU A 329 -8.91 6.93 -2.37
N THR A 330 -9.35 7.68 -1.36
CA THR A 330 -8.58 7.85 -0.10
C THR A 330 -8.35 6.51 0.59
N GLU A 331 -9.35 5.65 0.64
CA GLU A 331 -9.26 4.31 1.23
C GLU A 331 -8.27 3.43 0.46
N LYS A 332 -8.36 3.39 -0.87
CA LYS A 332 -7.41 2.67 -1.73
C LYS A 332 -5.96 3.18 -1.57
N ASN A 333 -5.78 4.48 -1.47
CA ASN A 333 -4.46 5.10 -1.28
C ASN A 333 -3.86 4.72 0.08
N LEU A 334 -4.66 4.75 1.13
CA LEU A 334 -4.25 4.31 2.47
C LEU A 334 -3.86 2.84 2.47
N ASP A 335 -4.65 1.97 1.86
CA ASP A 335 -4.34 0.55 1.75
C ASP A 335 -2.99 0.31 1.06
N GLN A 336 -2.73 1.00 -0.05
CA GLN A 336 -1.46 0.90 -0.76
C GLN A 336 -0.26 1.33 0.10
N VAL A 337 -0.42 2.39 0.90
CA VAL A 337 0.62 2.86 1.83
C VAL A 337 0.90 1.81 2.91
N PHE A 338 -0.14 1.28 3.56
CA PHE A 338 0.02 0.28 4.62
C PHE A 338 0.59 -1.04 4.10
N GLU A 339 0.14 -1.51 2.94
CA GLU A 339 0.69 -2.71 2.30
C GLU A 339 2.17 -2.54 1.94
N ALA A 340 2.53 -1.41 1.34
CA ALA A 340 3.91 -1.14 0.96
C ALA A 340 4.81 -0.98 2.20
N ALA A 341 4.33 -0.35 3.28
CA ALA A 341 5.05 -0.22 4.53
C ALA A 341 5.25 -1.57 5.24
N ALA A 342 4.26 -2.44 5.19
CA ALA A 342 4.37 -3.81 5.71
C ALA A 342 5.43 -4.62 4.96
N LEU A 343 5.55 -4.41 3.64
CA LEU A 343 6.56 -5.07 2.81
C LEU A 343 7.98 -4.56 3.10
N GLY A 344 8.13 -3.24 3.23
CA GLY A 344 9.43 -2.58 3.33
C GLY A 344 10.01 -2.50 4.74
N GLY A 345 9.29 -2.93 5.77
CA GLY A 345 9.72 -2.74 7.15
C GLY A 345 9.86 -1.25 7.50
N ALA A 346 8.91 -0.42 7.07
CA ALA A 346 8.96 1.01 7.28
C ALA A 346 8.23 1.45 8.55
N LEU A 347 8.76 2.47 9.22
CA LEU A 347 8.07 3.26 10.22
C LEU A 347 7.26 4.34 9.49
N LEU A 348 5.95 4.30 9.61
CA LEU A 348 5.06 5.32 9.07
C LEU A 348 4.91 6.47 10.05
N LEU A 349 5.31 7.67 9.63
CA LEU A 349 5.15 8.90 10.39
C LEU A 349 4.02 9.75 9.81
N PHE A 350 2.92 9.84 10.51
CA PHE A 350 1.87 10.82 10.23
C PHE A 350 2.17 12.10 11.00
N ASP A 351 2.83 13.03 10.32
CA ASP A 351 3.20 14.32 10.93
C ASP A 351 2.04 15.30 10.89
N GLU A 352 1.93 16.15 11.92
CA GLU A 352 0.84 17.10 12.07
C GLU A 352 -0.57 16.46 12.05
N GLY A 353 -0.72 15.36 12.79
CA GLY A 353 -1.99 14.62 12.91
C GLY A 353 -3.14 15.40 13.53
N ASP A 354 -2.99 16.71 13.75
CA ASP A 354 -4.03 17.58 14.27
C ASP A 354 -5.30 17.56 13.41
N ALA A 355 -5.14 17.32 12.10
CA ALA A 355 -6.27 17.15 11.18
C ALA A 355 -7.06 15.85 11.46
N ILE A 356 -6.39 14.81 12.00
CA ILE A 356 -7.03 13.53 12.37
C ILE A 356 -7.82 13.68 13.68
N PHE A 357 -7.34 14.54 14.59
CA PHE A 357 -7.88 14.69 15.95
C PHE A 357 -8.88 15.84 16.09
N GLY A 358 -9.06 16.67 15.05
CA GLY A 358 -10.00 17.78 15.08
C GLY A 358 -11.33 17.33 15.64
N GLN A 359 -11.87 18.08 16.63
CA GLN A 359 -13.14 17.77 17.27
C GLN A 359 -14.14 17.37 16.19
N ARG A 360 -14.81 16.24 16.39
CA ARG A 360 -15.98 15.87 15.61
C ARG A 360 -16.94 17.05 15.68
N SER A 361 -16.78 18.00 14.77
CA SER A 361 -17.66 19.16 14.66
C SER A 361 -19.07 18.61 14.50
N ALA A 362 -20.02 19.20 15.23
CA ALA A 362 -21.42 18.84 15.06
C ALA A 362 -21.70 18.88 13.56
N VAL A 363 -22.11 17.75 13.00
CA VAL A 363 -22.28 17.47 11.57
C VAL A 363 -23.25 18.51 11.00
N ASN A 364 -22.72 19.58 10.43
CA ASN A 364 -23.52 20.64 9.82
C ASN A 364 -23.49 20.58 8.29
N ASP A 365 -22.52 19.85 7.69
CA ASP A 365 -22.40 19.74 6.24
C ASP A 365 -22.00 18.33 5.80
N ALA A 366 -22.27 17.99 4.52
CA ALA A 366 -21.91 16.71 3.94
C ALA A 366 -20.40 16.48 3.97
N ARG A 367 -19.58 17.54 3.83
CA ARG A 367 -18.11 17.47 3.90
C ARG A 367 -17.59 16.97 5.25
N ASP A 368 -18.24 17.37 6.35
CA ASP A 368 -17.84 16.94 7.69
C ASP A 368 -18.09 15.44 7.92
N ARG A 369 -19.09 14.87 7.24
CA ARG A 369 -19.35 13.41 7.30
C ARG A 369 -18.26 12.61 6.60
N TYR A 370 -17.79 13.07 5.44
CA TYR A 370 -16.75 12.38 4.68
C TYR A 370 -15.41 12.44 5.42
N ALA A 371 -15.01 13.59 5.93
CA ALA A 371 -13.80 13.70 6.74
C ALA A 371 -13.81 12.77 7.97
N ASN A 372 -14.96 12.64 8.64
CA ASN A 372 -15.11 11.72 9.77
C ASN A 372 -15.04 10.23 9.34
N MET A 373 -15.50 9.89 8.14
CA MET A 373 -15.39 8.52 7.60
C MET A 373 -13.95 8.18 7.26
N GLU A 374 -13.21 9.07 6.60
CA GLU A 374 -11.80 8.90 6.24
C GLU A 374 -10.91 8.71 7.48
N VAL A 375 -11.12 9.53 8.51
CA VAL A 375 -10.45 9.38 9.82
C VAL A 375 -10.79 8.04 10.46
N SER A 376 -12.05 7.62 10.40
CA SER A 376 -12.47 6.32 10.96
C SER A 376 -11.83 5.14 10.23
N TYR A 377 -11.71 5.23 8.90
CA TYR A 377 -11.05 4.24 8.09
C TYR A 377 -9.54 4.17 8.39
N LEU A 378 -8.85 5.32 8.42
CA LEU A 378 -7.44 5.39 8.81
C LEU A 378 -7.22 4.70 10.16
N LEU A 379 -8.05 4.99 11.15
CA LEU A 379 -7.95 4.39 12.48
C LEU A 379 -8.12 2.87 12.44
N GLN A 380 -9.09 2.38 11.67
CA GLN A 380 -9.31 0.94 11.50
C GLN A 380 -8.10 0.27 10.83
N ARG A 381 -7.52 0.88 9.81
CA ARG A 381 -6.34 0.34 9.12
C ARG A 381 -5.10 0.33 10.01
N VAL A 382 -4.88 1.40 10.77
CA VAL A 382 -3.78 1.47 11.74
C VAL A 382 -3.88 0.37 12.81
N GLU A 383 -5.10 0.02 13.27
CA GLU A 383 -5.31 -1.06 14.24
C GLU A 383 -4.96 -2.45 13.69
N THR A 384 -5.17 -2.65 12.39
CA THR A 384 -4.90 -3.94 11.71
C THR A 384 -3.49 -4.05 11.14
N PHE A 385 -2.76 -2.93 11.09
CA PHE A 385 -1.41 -2.88 10.55
C PHE A 385 -0.41 -3.56 11.49
N SER A 386 0.42 -4.44 10.96
CA SER A 386 1.41 -5.21 11.73
C SER A 386 2.78 -4.53 11.86
N GLY A 387 2.91 -3.28 11.39
CA GLY A 387 4.15 -2.49 11.45
C GLY A 387 4.14 -1.44 12.55
N PHE A 388 4.96 -0.41 12.37
CA PHE A 388 5.11 0.70 13.32
C PHE A 388 4.50 1.99 12.74
N VAL A 389 3.50 2.53 13.41
CA VAL A 389 2.87 3.82 13.10
C VAL A 389 3.14 4.80 14.23
N LEU A 390 3.67 5.94 13.86
CA LEU A 390 3.91 7.06 14.75
C LEU A 390 3.12 8.28 14.26
N ILE A 391 2.34 8.86 15.14
CA ILE A 391 1.59 10.09 14.83
C ILE A 391 2.15 11.21 15.67
N THR A 392 2.33 12.40 15.11
CA THR A 392 2.71 13.59 15.86
C THR A 392 1.56 14.58 15.93
N THR A 393 1.44 15.30 17.04
CA THR A 393 0.44 16.36 17.24
C THR A 393 1.03 17.54 18.01
N ASN A 394 0.58 18.73 17.68
CA ASN A 394 0.87 19.93 18.48
C ASN A 394 -0.19 20.17 19.56
N LEU A 395 -1.33 19.46 19.50
CA LEU A 395 -2.52 19.67 20.32
C LEU A 395 -2.88 18.42 21.13
N ALA A 396 -2.06 18.09 22.14
CA ALA A 396 -2.29 16.93 23.03
C ALA A 396 -3.71 16.86 23.63
N GLY A 397 -4.30 18.02 23.93
CA GLY A 397 -5.65 18.12 24.50
C GLY A 397 -6.80 17.77 23.57
N ASN A 398 -6.57 17.74 22.26
CA ASN A 398 -7.62 17.49 21.27
C ASN A 398 -7.80 15.99 20.93
N VAL A 399 -6.96 15.14 21.46
CA VAL A 399 -7.01 13.68 21.21
C VAL A 399 -8.22 13.11 21.96
N ASP A 400 -9.20 12.57 21.21
CA ASP A 400 -10.41 12.02 21.78
C ASP A 400 -10.16 10.72 22.58
N ASP A 401 -11.06 10.39 23.52
CA ASP A 401 -10.91 9.19 24.35
C ASP A 401 -10.99 7.89 23.54
N ALA A 402 -11.69 7.88 22.42
CA ALA A 402 -11.81 6.71 21.57
C ALA A 402 -10.46 6.41 20.88
N PHE A 403 -9.75 7.46 20.46
CA PHE A 403 -8.41 7.33 19.91
C PHE A 403 -7.38 6.95 20.97
N ARG A 404 -7.41 7.60 22.16
CA ARG A 404 -6.49 7.28 23.27
C ARG A 404 -6.51 5.81 23.65
N ARG A 405 -7.67 5.15 23.60
CA ARG A 405 -7.81 3.71 23.92
C ARG A 405 -7.13 2.79 22.91
N ARG A 406 -6.82 3.28 21.71
CA ARG A 406 -6.16 2.55 20.62
C ARG A 406 -4.65 2.71 20.62
N LEU A 407 -4.16 3.78 21.27
CA LEU A 407 -2.73 4.00 21.41
C LEU A 407 -2.11 2.99 22.37
N GLN A 408 -0.98 2.40 22.00
CA GLN A 408 -0.15 1.63 22.93
C GLN A 408 0.63 2.53 23.86
N ILE A 409 1.04 3.70 23.37
CA ILE A 409 1.76 4.69 24.16
C ILE A 409 1.49 6.11 23.63
N MET A 410 1.44 7.05 24.54
CA MET A 410 1.42 8.49 24.24
C MET A 410 2.53 9.15 25.04
N ILE A 411 3.44 9.80 24.32
CA ILE A 411 4.60 10.48 24.93
C ILE A 411 4.44 11.98 24.66
N GLU A 412 4.48 12.76 25.73
CA GLU A 412 4.43 14.22 25.63
C GLU A 412 5.85 14.78 25.78
N LEU A 413 6.33 15.43 24.72
CA LEU A 413 7.61 16.10 24.68
C LEU A 413 7.45 17.55 25.14
N PRO A 414 7.91 17.89 26.36
CA PRO A 414 7.80 19.24 26.87
C PRO A 414 8.78 20.19 26.18
N GLU A 415 8.56 21.48 26.35
CA GLU A 415 9.57 22.46 26.00
C GLU A 415 10.85 22.23 26.82
N PRO A 416 12.05 22.46 26.24
CA PRO A 416 13.30 22.21 26.93
C PRO A 416 13.50 23.18 28.12
N ASP A 417 13.93 22.66 29.26
CA ASP A 417 14.38 23.47 30.37
C ASP A 417 15.71 24.15 30.06
N GLN A 418 16.23 24.98 30.98
CA GLN A 418 17.47 25.70 30.76
C GLN A 418 18.67 24.75 30.52
N THR A 419 18.71 23.63 31.22
CA THR A 419 19.80 22.64 31.09
C THR A 419 19.73 21.98 29.70
N ALA A 420 18.55 21.58 29.28
CA ALA A 420 18.33 21.01 27.97
C ALA A 420 18.63 22.04 26.85
N ARG A 421 18.19 23.30 27.00
CA ARG A 421 18.51 24.36 26.02
C ARG A 421 20.04 24.57 25.89
N ARG A 422 20.76 24.58 27.00
CA ARG A 422 22.23 24.68 26.99
C ARG A 422 22.86 23.52 26.21
N ALA A 423 22.40 22.30 26.46
CA ALA A 423 22.87 21.12 25.73
C ALA A 423 22.52 21.18 24.21
N ILE A 424 21.31 21.67 23.86
CA ILE A 424 20.91 21.86 22.46
C ILE A 424 21.79 22.93 21.78
N TRP A 425 22.07 24.04 22.46
CA TRP A 425 23.03 25.05 21.96
C TRP A 425 24.40 24.45 21.71
N SER A 426 24.94 23.69 22.67
CA SER A 426 26.24 23.03 22.55
C SER A 426 26.28 22.00 21.41
N LEU A 427 25.16 21.31 21.15
CA LEU A 427 25.04 20.36 20.05
C LEU A 427 25.12 21.04 18.69
N HIS A 428 24.51 22.24 18.55
CA HIS A 428 24.42 22.95 17.28
C HIS A 428 25.51 24.00 17.06
N LEU A 429 26.15 24.49 18.11
CA LEU A 429 27.27 25.40 18.06
C LEU A 429 28.51 24.63 18.51
N GLY A 430 29.36 24.20 17.59
CA GLY A 430 30.60 23.47 17.90
C GLY A 430 31.50 24.28 18.85
N GLU A 431 32.12 23.64 19.82
CA GLU A 431 32.98 24.30 20.83
C GLU A 431 34.09 25.16 20.21
N ASN A 432 34.56 24.82 19.00
CA ASN A 432 35.64 25.54 18.29
C ASN A 432 35.13 26.49 17.20
N GLU A 433 33.81 26.61 17.01
CA GLU A 433 33.20 27.42 15.96
C GLU A 433 32.74 28.79 16.47
N CYS A 434 32.64 28.95 17.79
CA CYS A 434 32.20 30.18 18.44
C CYS A 434 33.35 31.04 18.91
N ALA A 435 33.16 32.36 18.86
CA ALA A 435 34.05 33.31 19.51
C ALA A 435 33.97 33.17 21.04
N PRO A 436 35.06 33.50 21.77
CA PRO A 436 35.12 33.34 23.26
C PRO A 436 34.06 34.13 24.03
N GLU A 437 33.46 35.14 23.42
CA GLU A 437 32.39 35.98 24.00
C GLU A 437 31.02 35.30 24.00
N VAL A 438 30.86 34.20 23.28
CA VAL A 438 29.59 33.47 23.19
C VAL A 438 29.43 32.59 24.44
N ASP A 439 28.57 33.03 25.36
CA ASP A 439 28.25 32.29 26.58
C ASP A 439 26.97 31.45 26.37
N LEU A 440 27.12 30.13 26.34
CA LEU A 440 26.01 29.19 26.20
C LEU A 440 25.04 29.21 27.39
N ASP A 441 25.53 29.58 28.61
CA ASP A 441 24.67 29.67 29.76
C ASP A 441 23.74 30.90 29.70
N GLU A 442 24.22 32.01 29.12
CA GLU A 442 23.37 33.18 28.83
C GLU A 442 22.37 32.87 27.71
N LEU A 443 22.79 32.19 26.65
CA LEU A 443 21.89 31.76 25.56
C LEU A 443 20.81 30.80 26.05
N ALA A 444 21.13 29.94 27.03
CA ALA A 444 20.18 28.99 27.58
C ALA A 444 19.07 29.62 28.44
N LYS A 445 19.23 30.88 28.89
CA LYS A 445 18.17 31.61 29.58
C LYS A 445 17.03 32.00 28.66
N LEU A 446 17.28 32.10 27.36
CA LEU A 446 16.26 32.40 26.38
C LEU A 446 15.26 31.24 26.27
N GLU A 447 13.98 31.51 26.47
CA GLU A 447 12.90 30.51 26.36
C GLU A 447 12.63 30.21 24.90
N LEU A 448 13.42 29.29 24.34
CA LEU A 448 13.35 28.82 22.95
C LEU A 448 13.11 27.33 22.89
N THR A 449 12.38 26.89 21.90
CA THR A 449 12.26 25.45 21.58
C THR A 449 13.53 24.93 20.90
N GLY A 450 13.74 23.61 20.91
CA GLY A 450 14.90 23.00 20.24
C GLY A 450 14.99 23.34 18.75
N GLY A 451 13.84 23.39 18.06
CA GLY A 451 13.76 23.80 16.64
C GLY A 451 14.18 25.25 16.42
N GLN A 452 13.79 26.15 17.31
CA GLN A 452 14.21 27.56 17.26
C GLN A 452 15.71 27.71 17.50
N ILE A 453 16.25 27.02 18.51
CA ILE A 453 17.69 27.01 18.80
C ILE A 453 18.46 26.54 17.57
N ARG A 454 18.07 25.43 16.96
CA ARG A 454 18.70 24.93 15.73
C ARG A 454 18.65 25.95 14.59
N ASN A 455 17.51 26.58 14.35
CA ASN A 455 17.36 27.57 13.27
C ASN A 455 18.26 28.78 13.49
N VAL A 456 18.35 29.27 14.72
CA VAL A 456 19.24 30.39 15.11
C VAL A 456 20.70 29.98 14.93
N ALA A 457 21.10 28.82 15.43
CA ALA A 457 22.48 28.33 15.31
C ALA A 457 22.91 28.18 13.85
N VAL A 458 22.08 27.54 13.00
CA VAL A 458 22.37 27.40 11.57
C VAL A 458 22.45 28.77 10.88
N SER A 459 21.54 29.69 11.21
CA SER A 459 21.57 31.03 10.62
C SER A 459 22.80 31.83 11.05
N ALA A 460 23.21 31.72 12.31
CA ALA A 460 24.43 32.37 12.81
C ALA A 460 25.69 31.79 12.15
N ALA A 461 25.76 30.46 12.02
CA ALA A 461 26.86 29.79 11.31
C ALA A 461 26.98 30.23 9.84
N ILE A 462 25.85 30.42 9.14
CA ILE A 462 25.84 30.93 7.77
C ILE A 462 26.35 32.38 7.70
N LEU A 463 25.97 33.23 8.68
CA LEU A 463 26.45 34.62 8.76
C LEU A 463 27.96 34.67 8.99
N ALA A 464 28.48 33.93 9.95
CA ALA A 464 29.91 33.81 10.25
C ALA A 464 30.71 33.26 9.04
N ALA A 465 30.19 32.23 8.37
CA ALA A 465 30.80 31.67 7.16
C ALA A 465 30.92 32.70 6.01
N ALA A 466 29.94 33.60 5.87
CA ALA A 466 29.95 34.65 4.84
C ALA A 466 31.08 35.69 5.06
N THR A 467 31.54 35.87 6.30
CA THR A 467 32.62 36.76 6.69
C THR A 467 33.93 36.02 6.97
N ALA A 468 33.94 34.69 6.82
CA ALA A 468 35.07 33.82 7.13
C ALA A 468 35.59 34.01 8.59
N SER A 469 34.66 34.26 9.52
CA SER A 469 34.90 34.45 10.97
C SER A 469 34.36 33.29 11.82
N LEU A 470 34.72 33.27 13.11
CA LEU A 470 34.02 32.47 14.08
C LEU A 470 32.61 33.06 14.31
N ILE A 471 31.69 32.23 14.84
CA ILE A 471 30.33 32.69 15.17
C ILE A 471 30.44 33.68 16.35
N GLU A 472 30.09 34.94 16.10
CA GLU A 472 30.08 35.99 17.09
C GLU A 472 28.70 36.20 17.70
N LEU A 473 28.66 36.88 18.86
CA LEU A 473 27.42 37.18 19.55
C LEU A 473 26.44 38.00 18.65
N ASP A 474 26.98 38.89 17.83
CA ASP A 474 26.20 39.70 16.89
C ASP A 474 25.50 38.85 15.81
N ASP A 475 26.14 37.78 15.33
CA ASP A 475 25.54 36.82 14.38
C ASP A 475 24.35 36.11 15.02
N ILE A 476 24.51 35.64 16.27
CA ILE A 476 23.45 34.98 17.02
C ILE A 476 22.28 35.96 17.28
N GLN A 477 22.58 37.18 17.70
CA GLN A 477 21.55 38.19 17.93
C GLN A 477 20.76 38.53 16.65
N LEU A 478 21.45 38.66 15.51
CA LEU A 478 20.81 38.91 14.22
C LEU A 478 19.93 37.73 13.79
N ALA A 479 20.45 36.50 13.93
CA ALA A 479 19.70 35.29 13.64
C ALA A 479 18.46 35.15 14.53
N LEU A 480 18.61 35.42 15.83
CA LEU A 480 17.51 35.40 16.81
C LEU A 480 16.43 36.44 16.47
N LYS A 481 16.82 37.67 16.14
CA LYS A 481 15.88 38.71 15.71
C LYS A 481 15.09 38.29 14.47
N ARG A 482 15.72 37.59 13.53
CA ARG A 482 15.04 37.09 12.32
C ARG A 482 14.05 35.98 12.66
N GLU A 483 14.44 35.01 13.48
CA GLU A 483 13.60 33.91 13.92
C GLU A 483 12.35 34.38 14.68
N LEU A 484 12.49 35.31 15.64
CA LEU A 484 11.40 35.87 16.41
C LEU A 484 10.46 36.71 15.54
N ARG A 485 11.00 37.45 14.55
CA ARG A 485 10.16 38.22 13.61
C ARG A 485 9.30 37.31 12.74
N GLN A 486 9.83 36.20 12.28
CA GLN A 486 9.06 35.20 11.50
C GLN A 486 7.89 34.65 12.30
N GLN A 487 7.99 34.59 13.62
CA GLN A 487 6.93 34.12 14.52
C GLN A 487 5.96 35.22 14.96
N GLY A 488 6.10 36.44 14.46
CA GLY A 488 5.26 37.57 14.84
C GLY A 488 5.54 38.12 16.27
N ARG A 489 6.64 37.69 16.90
CA ARG A 489 7.08 38.19 18.21
C ARG A 489 7.94 39.44 18.02
N LEU A 490 7.64 40.50 18.81
CA LEU A 490 8.42 41.74 18.81
C LEU A 490 9.81 41.46 19.40
N ALA A 491 10.87 41.68 18.62
CA ALA A 491 12.24 41.45 19.01
C ALA A 491 12.83 42.52 19.99
N ASP A 492 12.04 43.52 20.35
CA ASP A 492 12.53 44.71 21.11
C ASP A 492 12.80 44.44 22.62
N SER A 493 12.40 43.27 23.14
CA SER A 493 12.53 42.97 24.57
C SER A 493 13.71 42.05 24.95
N LEU A 494 14.46 41.51 24.01
CA LEU A 494 15.59 40.61 24.25
C LEU A 494 16.92 41.38 24.14
N ARG A 495 17.42 41.90 25.27
CA ARG A 495 18.81 42.29 25.44
C ARG A 495 19.59 41.05 25.95
N LEU A 496 20.44 40.49 25.12
CA LEU A 496 21.51 39.57 25.52
C LEU A 496 22.64 40.36 26.14
#